data_b77e4abbbf321143ac997ba5564bfcd7
#
_entry.id   b77e4abbbf321143ac997ba5564bfcd7
#
_cell.length_a   1.000
_cell.length_b   1.000
_cell.length_c   1.000
_cell.angle_alpha   90.00
_cell.angle_beta   90.00
_cell.angle_gamma   90.00
#
_symmetry.space_group_name_H-M   'P 1'
#
loop_
_entity.id
_entity.type
_entity.pdbx_description
1 polymer ?
#
loop_
_entity_poly.entity_id
_entity_poly.type
_entity_poly.pdbx_seq_one_letter_code
_entity_poly.pdbx_strand_id
1 'polypeptide(L)' 'MPDTINIRALPEGALIALADGAVAEIVTNPNDGVWLFARYISSPRDPALVGQEDMIFAQDVVEVREKG' A
#
# COMPACT_ATOMS: atom_id res chain seq x y z
N MET A 1 -9.19 4.08 -20.88
CA MET A 1 -9.51 3.32 -19.67
C MET A 1 -8.81 3.88 -18.48
N PRO A 2 -9.52 4.22 -17.49
CA PRO A 2 -8.87 4.66 -16.26
C PRO A 2 -8.16 3.48 -15.60
N ASP A 3 -7.01 3.75 -15.11
CA ASP A 3 -6.25 2.78 -14.37
C ASP A 3 -6.40 3.01 -12.89
N THR A 4 -7.64 3.28 -12.52
CA THR A 4 -7.94 3.53 -11.12
C THR A 4 -7.78 2.26 -10.31
N ILE A 5 -6.94 2.32 -9.32
CA ILE A 5 -6.75 1.20 -8.42
C ILE A 5 -7.86 1.24 -7.38
N ASN A 6 -8.60 0.15 -7.28
CA ASN A 6 -9.69 0.05 -6.33
C ASN A 6 -9.18 -0.53 -5.03
N ILE A 7 -8.72 0.33 -4.13
CA ILE A 7 -8.15 -0.15 -2.88
C ILE A 7 -9.19 -0.72 -1.93
N ARG A 8 -10.47 -0.44 -2.17
CA ARG A 8 -11.54 -1.00 -1.31
C ARG A 8 -11.56 -2.53 -1.36
N ALA A 9 -11.19 -3.09 -2.51
CA ALA A 9 -11.27 -4.52 -2.71
C ALA A 9 -9.99 -5.26 -2.33
N LEU A 10 -8.96 -4.56 -1.89
CA LEU A 10 -7.68 -5.20 -1.61
C LEU A 10 -7.72 -5.95 -0.29
N PRO A 11 -7.30 -7.23 -0.30
CA PRO A 11 -7.29 -8.00 0.94
C PRO A 11 -6.10 -7.62 1.81
N GLU A 12 -6.23 -7.89 3.09
CA GLU A 12 -5.10 -7.80 3.99
C GLU A 12 -4.02 -8.78 3.55
N GLY A 13 -2.79 -8.35 3.63
CA GLY A 13 -1.66 -9.15 3.17
C GLY A 13 -1.25 -8.87 1.74
N ALA A 14 -2.06 -8.14 0.97
CA ALA A 14 -1.67 -7.75 -0.37
C ALA A 14 -0.54 -6.74 -0.33
N LEU A 15 0.30 -6.76 -1.36
CA LEU A 15 1.42 -5.83 -1.46
C LEU A 15 1.06 -4.69 -2.38
N ILE A 16 1.46 -3.50 -2.01
CA ILE A 16 1.24 -2.30 -2.82
C ILE A 16 2.57 -1.57 -3.02
N ALA A 17 2.74 -1.01 -4.20
CA ALA A 17 3.89 -0.16 -4.49
C ALA A 17 3.44 1.29 -4.41
N LEU A 18 4.27 2.11 -3.82
CA LEU A 18 3.97 3.51 -3.56
C LEU A 18 4.76 4.41 -4.49
N ALA A 19 4.31 5.66 -4.60
CA ALA A 19 4.88 6.61 -5.55
C ALA A 19 6.37 6.88 -5.33
N ASP A 20 6.83 6.73 -4.10
CA ASP A 20 8.24 6.99 -3.77
C ASP A 20 9.13 5.74 -3.94
N GLY A 21 8.58 4.67 -4.47
CA GLY A 21 9.32 3.43 -4.66
C GLY A 21 9.24 2.45 -3.51
N ALA A 22 8.54 2.80 -2.45
CA ALA A 22 8.36 1.90 -1.32
C ALA A 22 7.34 0.81 -1.66
N VAL A 23 7.44 -0.31 -0.96
CA VAL A 23 6.48 -1.40 -1.04
C VAL A 23 5.96 -1.65 0.36
N ALA A 24 4.65 -1.81 0.48
CA ALA A 24 4.04 -2.04 1.77
C ALA A 24 3.03 -3.17 1.68
N GLU A 25 2.80 -3.82 2.82
CA GLU A 25 1.83 -4.90 2.94
C GLU A 25 0.61 -4.38 3.69
N ILE A 26 -0.57 -4.62 3.16
CA ILE A 26 -1.80 -4.13 3.77
C ILE A 26 -2.05 -4.87 5.08
N VAL A 27 -2.17 -4.11 6.17
CA VAL A 27 -2.46 -4.66 7.49
C VAL A 27 -3.96 -4.57 7.78
N THR A 28 -4.56 -3.43 7.49
CA THR A 28 -5.98 -3.20 7.73
C THR A 28 -6.54 -2.36 6.60
N ASN A 29 -7.67 -2.80 6.07
CA ASN A 29 -8.36 -2.06 5.02
C ASN A 29 -9.77 -1.72 5.52
N PRO A 30 -10.06 -0.45 5.84
CA PRO A 30 -11.39 -0.07 6.32
C PRO A 30 -12.46 -0.10 5.23
N ASN A 31 -12.06 -0.36 3.98
CA ASN A 31 -12.97 -0.50 2.85
C ASN A 31 -13.70 0.79 2.47
N ASP A 32 -13.14 1.94 2.79
CA ASP A 32 -13.76 3.20 2.39
C ASP A 32 -13.18 3.76 1.08
N GLY A 33 -12.14 3.14 0.55
CA GLY A 33 -11.57 3.54 -0.73
C GLY A 33 -10.64 4.73 -0.67
N VAL A 34 -10.36 5.26 0.52
CA VAL A 34 -9.56 6.48 0.67
C VAL A 34 -8.17 6.18 1.20
N TRP A 35 -8.08 5.30 2.19
CA TRP A 35 -6.81 5.00 2.84
C TRP A 35 -6.81 3.58 3.39
N LEU A 36 -5.61 3.11 3.72
CA LEU A 36 -5.48 1.85 4.43
C LEU A 36 -4.25 1.90 5.32
N PHE A 37 -4.19 0.98 6.29
CA PHE A 37 -2.97 0.80 7.08
C PHE A 37 -2.11 -0.26 6.43
N ALA A 38 -0.82 0.03 6.30
CA ALA A 38 0.12 -0.90 5.70
C ALA A 38 1.43 -0.86 6.44
N ARG A 39 2.15 -1.97 6.39
CA ARG A 39 3.48 -2.06 6.97
C ARG A 39 4.49 -2.00 5.85
N TYR A 40 5.47 -1.13 6.00
CA TYR A 40 6.51 -0.99 4.98
C TYR A 40 7.37 -2.24 4.93
N ILE A 41 7.47 -2.82 3.74
CA ILE A 41 8.32 -3.98 3.48
C ILE A 41 9.66 -3.52 2.91
N SER A 42 9.62 -2.49 2.08
CA SER A 42 10.80 -1.97 1.41
C SER A 42 10.62 -0.47 1.27
N SER A 43 11.64 0.27 1.61
CA SER A 43 11.59 1.73 1.50
C SER A 43 12.99 2.24 1.15
N PRO A 44 13.34 2.27 -0.15
CA PRO A 44 14.69 2.68 -0.56
C PRO A 44 15.02 4.11 -0.20
N ARG A 45 14.01 4.98 -0.13
CA ARG A 45 14.25 6.38 0.23
C ARG A 45 14.43 6.59 1.72
N ASP A 46 13.78 5.75 2.52
CA ASP A 46 13.85 5.88 3.96
C ASP A 46 13.81 4.49 4.59
N PRO A 47 14.96 3.81 4.62
CA PRO A 47 15.00 2.44 5.16
C PRO A 47 14.52 2.31 6.60
N ALA A 48 14.50 3.40 7.35
CA ALA A 48 14.01 3.36 8.72
C ALA A 48 12.52 3.06 8.80
N LEU A 49 11.79 3.24 7.71
CA LEU A 49 10.35 2.94 7.70
C LEU A 49 10.07 1.44 7.65
N VAL A 50 11.02 0.63 7.20
CA VAL A 50 10.78 -0.80 7.02
C VAL A 50 10.36 -1.42 8.35
N GLY A 51 9.25 -2.13 8.33
CA GLY A 51 8.69 -2.75 9.52
C GLY A 51 7.71 -1.86 10.29
N GLN A 52 7.58 -0.60 9.91
CA GLN A 52 6.63 0.30 10.57
C GLN A 52 5.32 0.32 9.83
N GLU A 53 4.24 0.49 10.58
CA GLU A 53 2.91 0.64 10.02
C GLU A 53 2.57 2.11 9.90
N ASP A 54 1.87 2.46 8.82
CA ASP A 54 1.48 3.83 8.58
C ASP A 54 0.20 3.86 7.77
N MET A 55 -0.46 5.00 7.78
CA MET A 55 -1.65 5.21 6.98
C MET A 55 -1.23 5.61 5.57
N ILE A 56 -1.70 4.86 4.59
CA ILE A 56 -1.37 5.09 3.19
C ILE A 56 -2.64 5.52 2.48
N PHE A 57 -2.57 6.63 1.76
CA PHE A 57 -3.71 7.12 1.00
C PHE A 57 -3.74 6.49 -0.39
N ALA A 58 -4.96 6.32 -0.92
CA ALA A 58 -5.15 5.70 -2.22
C ALA A 58 -4.35 6.39 -3.31
N GLN A 59 -4.25 7.71 -3.24
CA GLN A 59 -3.53 8.47 -4.27
C GLN A 59 -2.04 8.18 -4.32
N ASP A 60 -1.50 7.61 -3.25
CA ASP A 60 -0.07 7.27 -3.19
C ASP A 60 0.21 5.86 -3.68
N VAL A 61 -0.82 5.07 -3.93
CA VAL A 61 -0.66 3.69 -4.41
C VAL A 61 -0.58 3.73 -5.92
N VAL A 62 0.55 3.30 -6.47
CA VAL A 62 0.75 3.33 -7.91
C VAL A 62 0.62 1.96 -8.56
N GLU A 63 0.72 0.90 -7.78
CA GLU A 63 0.61 -0.45 -8.31
C GLU A 63 0.21 -1.40 -7.20
N VAL A 64 -0.60 -2.40 -7.54
CA VAL A 64 -0.93 -3.47 -6.62
C VAL A 64 -0.17 -4.71 -7.05
N ARG A 65 0.52 -5.35 -6.10
CA ARG A 65 1.23 -6.59 -6.33
C ARG A 65 0.58 -7.66 -5.50
N GLU A 66 0.24 -8.74 -6.14
CA GLU A 66 -0.34 -9.84 -5.41
C GLU A 66 0.72 -10.54 -4.58
N LYS A 67 0.29 -10.97 -3.42
CA LYS A 67 1.15 -11.70 -2.53
C LYS A 67 1.46 -13.04 -3.19
N GLY A 68 2.67 -13.30 -3.31
CA GLY A 68 3.01 -14.57 -3.83
C GLY A 68 3.74 -15.16 -4.46
#